data_26b98f80ba2cca5c8a751674590107eb
#
_entry.id   26b98f80ba2cca5c8a751674590107eb
#
_cell.length_a   1.000
_cell.length_b   1.000
_cell.length_c   1.000
_cell.angle_alpha   90.00
_cell.angle_beta   90.00
_cell.angle_gamma   90.00
#
_symmetry.space_group_name_H-M   'P 1'
#
loop_
_entity.id
_entity.type
_entity.pdbx_description
1 polymer ?
#
loop_
_entity_poly.entity_id
_entity_poly.type
_entity_poly.pdbx_seq_one_letter_code
_entity_poly.pdbx_strand_id
1 'polypeptide(L)'
;ESNERSEYIWEYQSKNVSFFDYTKNFHLLSAQFDGHPFFEIRASIQREYEAIKTNKVRKQGLVKAGGVRRRVANMTSSDIFEIANREQLTDELDRLFSSLEPREHYIKETSDYTMCLPEKYYNQYELWIRVGWALRNTSDKLFLSWILFSSQSEKFSYDKIREFYDKWLTFSMENEDGLTRRSIIYWAQHDAKERYNQVYKRTIDYYVDITLSNDLVNIN
;
A
#
# COMPACT_ATOMS: atom_id res chain seq x y z
N GLU A 1 -6.88 -20.43 32.07
CA GLU A 1 -5.61 -20.86 31.44
C GLU A 1 -4.74 -19.69 30.99
N SER A 2 -5.32 -18.65 30.37
CA SER A 2 -4.55 -17.46 29.95
C SER A 2 -4.03 -16.63 31.13
N ASN A 3 -4.77 -16.55 32.25
CA ASN A 3 -4.36 -15.86 33.46
C ASN A 3 -3.20 -16.57 34.16
N GLU A 4 -3.26 -17.89 34.28
CA GLU A 4 -2.18 -18.68 34.92
C GLU A 4 -0.85 -18.55 34.14
N ARG A 5 -0.90 -18.54 32.80
CA ARG A 5 0.31 -18.33 31.98
C ARG A 5 0.90 -16.92 32.14
N SER A 6 0.04 -15.91 32.24
CA SER A 6 0.48 -14.53 32.43
C SER A 6 1.10 -14.35 33.81
N GLU A 7 0.54 -14.93 34.85
CA GLU A 7 1.08 -14.94 36.21
C GLU A 7 2.42 -15.67 36.29
N TYR A 8 2.55 -16.83 35.62
CA TYR A 8 3.78 -17.60 35.58
C TYR A 8 4.94 -16.85 34.92
N ILE A 9 4.70 -16.26 33.77
CA ILE A 9 5.73 -15.50 33.04
C ILE A 9 6.14 -14.28 33.84
N TRP A 10 5.20 -13.63 34.53
CA TRP A 10 5.45 -12.45 35.30
C TRP A 10 6.18 -12.75 36.62
N GLU A 11 5.84 -13.83 37.28
CA GLU A 11 6.48 -14.29 38.52
C GLU A 11 7.95 -14.68 38.25
N TYR A 12 8.27 -15.19 37.11
CA TYR A 12 9.64 -15.48 36.68
C TYR A 12 10.49 -14.22 36.47
N GLN A 13 9.88 -13.16 35.95
CA GLN A 13 10.57 -11.90 35.62
C GLN A 13 10.59 -10.89 36.81
N SER A 14 9.62 -10.93 37.69
CA SER A 14 9.46 -9.96 38.75
C SER A 14 8.81 -10.59 39.98
N LYS A 15 9.63 -11.01 40.93
CA LYS A 15 9.26 -11.81 42.11
C LYS A 15 8.15 -11.26 43.02
N ASN A 16 7.59 -10.09 42.78
CA ASN A 16 6.71 -9.40 43.72
C ASN A 16 5.42 -8.83 43.13
N VAL A 17 5.00 -9.25 41.96
CA VAL A 17 3.76 -8.73 41.34
C VAL A 17 2.77 -9.86 41.14
N SER A 18 1.67 -9.82 41.87
CA SER A 18 0.57 -10.78 41.76
C SER A 18 -0.39 -10.52 40.59
N PHE A 19 -0.31 -9.36 39.98
CA PHE A 19 -1.18 -8.94 38.89
C PHE A 19 -0.44 -8.08 37.88
N PHE A 20 -0.53 -8.42 36.59
CA PHE A 20 0.08 -7.65 35.50
C PHE A 20 -0.94 -6.70 34.89
N ASP A 21 -0.77 -5.41 35.12
CA ASP A 21 -1.58 -4.38 34.48
C ASP A 21 -0.97 -4.00 33.13
N TYR A 22 -1.55 -4.52 32.04
CA TYR A 22 -1.09 -4.29 30.68
C TYR A 22 -1.15 -2.82 30.27
N THR A 23 -2.07 -2.04 30.86
CA THR A 23 -2.23 -0.63 30.49
C THR A 23 -1.08 0.24 31.04
N LYS A 24 -0.57 -0.12 32.22
CA LYS A 24 0.53 0.60 32.86
C LYS A 24 1.91 0.05 32.48
N ASN A 25 1.97 -1.24 32.17
CA ASN A 25 3.22 -1.97 31.99
C ASN A 25 3.46 -2.45 30.55
N PHE A 26 2.71 -1.93 29.57
CA PHE A 26 2.87 -2.35 28.18
C PHE A 26 4.31 -2.13 27.66
N HIS A 27 5.03 -1.14 28.17
CA HIS A 27 6.42 -0.85 27.85
C HIS A 27 7.35 -2.01 28.24
N LEU A 28 6.98 -2.82 29.22
CA LEU A 28 7.72 -4.02 29.60
C LEU A 28 7.54 -5.17 28.60
N LEU A 29 6.51 -5.11 27.77
CA LEU A 29 6.27 -6.06 26.67
C LEU A 29 6.95 -5.64 25.39
N SER A 30 7.42 -4.40 25.29
CA SER A 30 8.25 -3.94 24.17
C SER A 30 9.71 -4.25 24.46
N ALA A 31 10.52 -4.41 23.42
CA ALA A 31 11.97 -4.63 23.57
C ALA A 31 12.74 -3.41 24.15
N GLN A 32 12.04 -2.34 24.52
CA GLN A 32 12.60 -1.13 25.14
C GLN A 32 12.27 -1.14 26.63
N PHE A 33 13.22 -1.59 27.44
CA PHE A 33 13.14 -1.51 28.90
C PHE A 33 13.96 -0.32 29.37
N ASP A 34 13.29 0.66 29.99
CA ASP A 34 14.01 1.71 30.71
C ASP A 34 14.77 1.11 31.89
N GLY A 35 16.08 1.36 31.92
CA GLY A 35 16.95 0.89 33.01
C GLY A 35 17.65 -0.45 32.79
N HIS A 36 17.40 -1.14 31.69
CA HIS A 36 18.23 -2.28 31.30
C HIS A 36 19.45 -1.84 30.46
N PRO A 37 20.61 -2.49 30.60
CA PRO A 37 21.74 -2.22 29.73
C PRO A 37 21.34 -2.55 28.29
N PHE A 38 21.49 -1.57 27.41
CA PHE A 38 21.26 -1.78 25.99
C PHE A 38 22.18 -2.90 25.49
N PHE A 39 21.61 -3.86 24.78
CA PHE A 39 22.44 -4.83 24.08
C PHE A 39 23.31 -4.10 23.07
N GLU A 40 24.63 -4.29 23.15
CA GLU A 40 25.52 -3.74 22.14
C GLU A 40 25.19 -4.40 20.79
N ILE A 41 24.72 -3.58 19.86
CA ILE A 41 24.51 -4.04 18.50
C ILE A 41 25.86 -4.35 17.89
N ARG A 42 26.00 -5.55 17.30
CA ARG A 42 27.23 -5.91 16.62
C ARG A 42 27.64 -4.81 15.63
N ALA A 43 28.90 -4.42 15.67
CA ALA A 43 29.45 -3.33 14.85
C ALA A 43 29.19 -3.50 13.33
N SER A 44 29.06 -4.73 12.83
CA SER A 44 28.66 -5.01 11.45
C SER A 44 27.24 -4.56 11.15
N ILE A 45 26.28 -4.90 12.02
CA ILE A 45 24.85 -4.54 11.87
C ILE A 45 24.68 -3.03 12.03
N GLN A 46 25.41 -2.42 12.96
CA GLN A 46 25.38 -0.97 13.15
C GLN A 46 25.87 -0.21 11.92
N ARG A 47 26.96 -0.70 11.26
CA ARG A 47 27.45 -0.12 10.00
C ARG A 47 26.45 -0.25 8.87
N GLU A 48 25.78 -1.39 8.74
CA GLU A 48 24.71 -1.58 7.74
C GLU A 48 23.53 -0.65 8.00
N TYR A 49 23.10 -0.52 9.25
CA TYR A 49 22.05 0.40 9.64
C TYR A 49 22.40 1.86 9.33
N GLU A 50 23.61 2.30 9.66
CA GLU A 50 24.10 3.65 9.36
C GLU A 50 24.21 3.88 7.84
N ALA A 51 24.64 2.87 7.08
CA ALA A 51 24.66 2.94 5.62
C ALA A 51 23.27 3.07 5.01
N ILE A 52 22.28 2.36 5.54
CA ILE A 52 20.87 2.46 5.12
C ILE A 52 20.31 3.83 5.49
N LYS A 53 20.60 4.34 6.69
CA LYS A 53 20.16 5.64 7.18
C LYS A 53 20.74 6.78 6.35
N THR A 54 22.04 6.75 6.06
CA THR A 54 22.72 7.74 5.20
C THR A 54 22.20 7.70 3.76
N ASN A 55 21.89 6.53 3.22
CA ASN A 55 21.27 6.40 1.91
C ASN A 55 19.82 6.92 1.90
N LYS A 56 19.04 6.76 2.98
CA LYS A 56 17.72 7.36 3.14
C LYS A 56 17.80 8.89 3.20
N VAL A 57 18.73 9.44 3.97
CA VAL A 57 18.95 10.90 4.08
C VAL A 57 19.44 11.49 2.76
N ARG A 58 20.35 10.81 2.04
CA ARG A 58 20.77 11.23 0.69
C ARG A 58 19.60 11.20 -0.29
N LYS A 59 18.72 10.20 -0.24
CA LYS A 59 17.52 10.15 -1.08
C LYS A 59 16.52 11.27 -0.74
N GLN A 60 16.36 11.61 0.55
CA GLN A 60 15.50 12.74 0.97
C GLN A 60 16.14 14.11 0.65
N GLY A 61 17.44 14.26 0.73
CA GLY A 61 18.15 15.48 0.36
C GLY A 61 18.15 15.76 -1.15
N LEU A 62 18.19 14.72 -1.98
CA LEU A 62 18.10 14.82 -3.44
C LEU A 62 16.67 15.18 -3.93
N VAL A 63 15.66 14.87 -3.15
CA VAL A 63 14.25 15.23 -3.47
C VAL A 63 13.99 16.74 -3.31
N LYS A 64 14.79 17.44 -2.49
CA LYS A 64 14.66 18.90 -2.28
C LYS A 64 15.42 19.77 -3.30
N ALA A 65 16.31 19.18 -4.08
CA ALA A 65 17.18 19.90 -5.03
C ALA A 65 16.96 19.44 -6.47
N GLY A 66 15.83 19.75 -7.05
CA GLY A 66 15.51 19.51 -8.46
C GLY A 66 14.72 18.23 -8.68
N GLY A 67 13.51 18.40 -9.21
CA GLY A 67 12.59 17.32 -9.52
C GLY A 67 13.20 16.26 -10.45
N VAL A 68 13.77 15.24 -9.85
CA VAL A 68 14.19 14.05 -10.59
C VAL A 68 12.91 13.30 -10.94
N ARG A 69 12.54 13.39 -12.22
CA ARG A 69 11.55 12.54 -12.85
C ARG A 69 11.89 11.09 -12.49
N ARG A 70 11.24 10.51 -11.46
CA ARG A 70 11.29 9.08 -11.23
C ARG A 70 10.61 8.42 -12.42
N ARG A 71 11.41 7.78 -13.25
CA ARG A 71 10.93 6.98 -14.38
C ARG A 71 9.95 5.95 -13.82
N VAL A 72 8.74 5.92 -14.37
CA VAL A 72 7.85 4.76 -14.27
C VAL A 72 8.71 3.57 -14.70
N ALA A 73 8.84 2.57 -13.84
CA ALA A 73 9.86 1.53 -13.98
C ALA A 73 9.78 0.90 -15.37
N ASN A 74 10.87 1.02 -16.11
CA ASN A 74 11.14 0.39 -17.41
C ASN A 74 10.31 0.81 -18.64
N MET A 75 9.34 1.72 -18.53
CA MET A 75 8.75 2.34 -19.71
C MET A 75 9.49 3.63 -20.04
N THR A 76 9.92 3.79 -21.28
CA THR A 76 10.35 5.10 -21.75
C THR A 76 9.13 6.00 -21.79
N SER A 77 9.27 7.25 -21.34
CA SER A 77 8.14 8.21 -21.34
C SER A 77 7.54 8.44 -22.74
N SER A 78 8.26 8.08 -23.81
CA SER A 78 7.77 8.09 -25.18
C SER A 78 6.66 7.06 -25.40
N ASP A 79 6.81 5.84 -24.91
CA ASP A 79 5.90 4.73 -25.21
C ASP A 79 4.51 4.91 -24.60
N ILE A 80 4.45 5.53 -23.40
CA ILE A 80 3.18 5.82 -22.72
C ILE A 80 2.33 6.83 -23.49
N PHE A 81 2.96 7.79 -24.16
CA PHE A 81 2.25 8.85 -24.89
C PHE A 81 1.83 8.43 -26.29
N GLU A 82 2.27 7.26 -26.77
CA GLU A 82 1.87 6.68 -28.06
C GLU A 82 0.61 5.78 -27.93
N ILE A 83 0.09 5.56 -26.72
CA ILE A 83 -1.13 4.80 -26.50
C ILE A 83 -2.32 5.54 -27.10
N ALA A 84 -2.90 4.97 -28.14
CA ALA A 84 -3.99 5.57 -28.89
C ALA A 84 -5.37 4.92 -28.65
N ASN A 85 -5.40 3.77 -28.01
CA ASN A 85 -6.63 3.02 -27.77
C ASN A 85 -6.55 2.13 -26.51
N ARG A 86 -7.71 1.54 -26.15
CA ARG A 86 -7.84 0.72 -24.95
C ARG A 86 -7.04 -0.58 -25.02
N GLU A 87 -6.93 -1.18 -26.19
CA GLU A 87 -6.20 -2.43 -26.37
C GLU A 87 -4.72 -2.23 -26.06
N GLN A 88 -4.08 -1.23 -26.66
CA GLN A 88 -2.70 -0.87 -26.36
C GLN A 88 -2.47 -0.55 -24.88
N LEU A 89 -3.42 0.17 -24.24
CA LEU A 89 -3.35 0.47 -22.82
C LEU A 89 -3.41 -0.79 -21.96
N THR A 90 -4.27 -1.74 -22.34
CA THR A 90 -4.40 -3.01 -21.63
C THR A 90 -3.15 -3.87 -21.78
N ASP A 91 -2.60 -3.94 -22.98
CA ASP A 91 -1.36 -4.67 -23.27
C ASP A 91 -0.18 -4.14 -22.45
N GLU A 92 -0.08 -2.81 -22.34
CA GLU A 92 0.98 -2.19 -21.54
C GLU A 92 0.78 -2.43 -20.03
N LEU A 93 -0.46 -2.45 -19.56
CA LEU A 93 -0.78 -2.83 -18.17
C LEU A 93 -0.42 -4.29 -17.91
N ASP A 94 -0.73 -5.20 -18.82
CA ASP A 94 -0.42 -6.63 -18.67
C ASP A 94 1.09 -6.87 -18.67
N ARG A 95 1.85 -6.15 -19.50
CA ARG A 95 3.33 -6.16 -19.46
C ARG A 95 3.84 -5.66 -18.11
N LEU A 96 3.31 -4.53 -17.64
CA LEU A 96 3.67 -3.99 -16.33
C LEU A 96 3.41 -5.00 -15.21
N PHE A 97 2.20 -5.58 -15.17
CA PHE A 97 1.82 -6.54 -14.13
C PHE A 97 2.64 -7.83 -14.20
N SER A 98 3.00 -8.28 -15.40
CA SER A 98 3.88 -9.45 -15.58
C SER A 98 5.32 -9.20 -15.12
N SER A 99 5.75 -7.94 -15.05
CA SER A 99 7.06 -7.54 -14.59
C SER A 99 7.15 -7.26 -13.09
N LEU A 100 6.04 -7.32 -12.36
CA LEU A 100 5.99 -7.04 -10.93
C LEU A 100 6.68 -8.14 -10.13
N GLU A 101 7.45 -7.74 -9.13
CA GLU A 101 7.99 -8.67 -8.14
C GLU A 101 6.86 -9.20 -7.22
N PRO A 102 7.00 -10.39 -6.61
CA PRO A 102 5.98 -10.94 -5.71
C PRO A 102 5.54 -9.98 -4.60
N ARG A 103 6.47 -9.20 -4.04
CA ARG A 103 6.17 -8.16 -3.04
C ARG A 103 5.37 -6.97 -3.56
N GLU A 104 5.29 -6.81 -4.88
CA GLU A 104 4.55 -5.72 -5.55
C GLU A 104 3.17 -6.16 -6.03
N HIS A 105 2.75 -7.39 -5.71
CA HIS A 105 1.45 -7.92 -6.14
C HIS A 105 0.27 -7.01 -5.74
N TYR A 106 0.42 -6.26 -4.64
CA TYR A 106 -0.56 -5.28 -4.20
C TYR A 106 -0.87 -4.19 -5.24
N ILE A 107 0.04 -3.94 -6.20
CA ILE A 107 -0.16 -2.95 -7.28
C ILE A 107 -1.26 -3.44 -8.21
N LYS A 108 -1.17 -4.70 -8.67
CA LYS A 108 -2.18 -5.32 -9.51
C LYS A 108 -3.52 -5.41 -8.78
N GLU A 109 -3.51 -5.86 -7.56
CA GLU A 109 -4.71 -5.95 -6.71
C GLU A 109 -5.38 -4.58 -6.51
N THR A 110 -4.59 -3.51 -6.29
CA THR A 110 -5.11 -2.15 -6.20
C THR A 110 -5.76 -1.69 -7.50
N SER A 111 -5.15 -2.04 -8.64
CA SER A 111 -5.74 -1.78 -9.97
C SER A 111 -7.09 -2.50 -10.11
N ASP A 112 -7.16 -3.78 -9.75
CA ASP A 112 -8.37 -4.59 -9.84
C ASP A 112 -9.50 -3.98 -8.98
N TYR A 113 -9.22 -3.55 -7.74
CA TYR A 113 -10.19 -2.85 -6.90
C TYR A 113 -10.60 -1.48 -7.45
N THR A 114 -9.68 -0.75 -8.10
CA THR A 114 -10.01 0.53 -8.75
C THR A 114 -11.02 0.34 -9.86
N MET A 115 -10.89 -0.74 -10.63
CA MET A 115 -11.83 -1.08 -11.70
C MET A 115 -13.21 -1.54 -11.19
N CYS A 116 -13.35 -1.84 -9.88
CA CYS A 116 -14.64 -2.12 -9.26
C CYS A 116 -15.48 -0.84 -9.03
N LEU A 117 -14.84 0.32 -8.92
CA LEU A 117 -15.51 1.56 -8.55
C LEU A 117 -16.61 1.93 -9.55
N PRO A 118 -17.78 2.37 -9.05
CA PRO A 118 -18.90 2.72 -9.91
C PRO A 118 -18.68 4.04 -10.66
N GLU A 119 -19.53 4.28 -11.65
CA GLU A 119 -19.48 5.38 -12.61
C GLU A 119 -19.26 6.76 -11.98
N LYS A 120 -19.85 7.03 -10.81
CA LYS A 120 -19.67 8.31 -10.12
C LYS A 120 -18.20 8.66 -9.88
N TYR A 121 -17.32 7.66 -9.68
CA TYR A 121 -15.91 7.86 -9.40
C TYR A 121 -15.06 8.27 -10.61
N TYR A 122 -15.48 7.99 -11.84
CA TYR A 122 -14.77 8.44 -13.03
C TYR A 122 -15.49 9.58 -13.77
N ASN A 123 -16.74 9.89 -13.44
CA ASN A 123 -17.50 10.98 -14.06
C ASN A 123 -17.54 12.27 -13.23
N GLN A 124 -17.40 12.18 -11.89
CA GLN A 124 -17.34 13.35 -11.01
C GLN A 124 -15.90 13.73 -10.72
N TYR A 125 -15.52 14.96 -11.05
CA TYR A 125 -14.13 15.43 -10.95
C TYR A 125 -13.52 15.23 -9.57
N GLU A 126 -14.23 15.57 -8.49
CA GLU A 126 -13.75 15.47 -7.11
C GLU A 126 -13.46 14.04 -6.69
N LEU A 127 -14.32 13.09 -7.07
CA LEU A 127 -14.12 11.67 -6.78
C LEU A 127 -13.00 11.10 -7.66
N TRP A 128 -12.97 11.47 -8.93
CA TRP A 128 -11.93 11.05 -9.87
C TRP A 128 -10.53 11.48 -9.42
N ILE A 129 -10.37 12.73 -8.96
CA ILE A 129 -9.08 13.24 -8.48
C ILE A 129 -8.65 12.51 -7.20
N ARG A 130 -9.59 12.22 -6.29
CA ARG A 130 -9.31 11.46 -5.06
C ARG A 130 -8.84 10.03 -5.35
N VAL A 131 -9.40 9.37 -6.37
CA VAL A 131 -8.91 8.08 -6.85
C VAL A 131 -7.47 8.23 -7.35
N GLY A 132 -7.18 9.26 -8.14
CA GLY A 132 -5.82 9.56 -8.60
C GLY A 132 -4.83 9.74 -7.45
N TRP A 133 -5.18 10.51 -6.42
CA TRP A 133 -4.35 10.68 -5.22
C TRP A 133 -4.11 9.36 -4.49
N ALA A 134 -5.17 8.57 -4.28
CA ALA A 134 -5.04 7.28 -3.60
C ALA A 134 -4.12 6.32 -4.34
N LEU A 135 -4.19 6.28 -5.67
CA LEU A 135 -3.32 5.47 -6.51
C LEU A 135 -1.88 5.99 -6.49
N ARG A 136 -1.68 7.30 -6.64
CA ARG A 136 -0.36 7.94 -6.61
C ARG A 136 0.37 7.72 -5.30
N ASN A 137 -0.33 7.88 -4.16
CA ASN A 137 0.21 7.64 -2.83
C ASN A 137 0.54 6.16 -2.59
N THR A 138 -0.08 5.25 -3.34
CA THR A 138 0.20 3.82 -3.23
C THR A 138 1.43 3.44 -4.05
N SER A 139 1.49 3.81 -5.32
CA SER A 139 2.64 3.55 -6.20
C SER A 139 2.59 4.38 -7.48
N ASP A 140 3.76 4.85 -7.91
CA ASP A 140 3.94 5.51 -9.23
C ASP A 140 3.56 4.60 -10.40
N LYS A 141 3.68 3.28 -10.24
CA LYS A 141 3.34 2.28 -11.25
C LYS A 141 1.84 2.21 -11.55
N LEU A 142 0.98 2.81 -10.72
CA LEU A 142 -0.47 2.82 -10.89
C LEU A 142 -0.99 3.92 -11.85
N PHE A 143 -0.11 4.67 -12.49
CA PHE A 143 -0.50 5.68 -13.49
C PHE A 143 -1.37 5.08 -14.61
N LEU A 144 -0.92 3.99 -15.24
CA LEU A 144 -1.67 3.34 -16.32
C LEU A 144 -3.02 2.78 -15.85
N SER A 145 -3.08 2.31 -14.59
CA SER A 145 -4.36 1.89 -13.99
C SER A 145 -5.32 3.08 -13.84
N TRP A 146 -4.81 4.27 -13.48
CA TRP A 146 -5.62 5.48 -13.43
C TRP A 146 -6.11 5.92 -14.81
N ILE A 147 -5.28 5.76 -15.86
CA ILE A 147 -5.68 6.02 -17.24
C ILE A 147 -6.78 5.03 -17.68
N LEU A 148 -6.58 3.72 -17.42
CA LEU A 148 -7.59 2.71 -17.74
C LEU A 148 -8.91 2.97 -17.00
N PHE A 149 -8.83 3.36 -15.74
CA PHE A 149 -10.00 3.75 -14.95
C PHE A 149 -10.70 4.98 -15.56
N SER A 150 -9.94 6.01 -15.92
CA SER A 150 -10.44 7.24 -16.54
C SER A 150 -11.07 6.99 -17.91
N SER A 151 -10.56 6.02 -18.66
CA SER A 151 -11.07 5.69 -20.01
C SER A 151 -12.48 5.08 -20.01
N GLN A 152 -13.06 4.79 -18.85
CA GLN A 152 -14.46 4.40 -18.72
C GLN A 152 -15.43 5.59 -18.88
N SER A 153 -14.94 6.82 -18.73
CA SER A 153 -15.73 8.03 -18.91
C SER A 153 -15.80 8.43 -20.37
N GLU A 154 -16.98 8.81 -20.85
CA GLU A 154 -17.17 9.38 -22.20
C GLU A 154 -16.39 10.69 -22.42
N LYS A 155 -15.95 11.35 -21.35
CA LYS A 155 -15.15 12.60 -21.39
C LYS A 155 -13.67 12.33 -21.65
N PHE A 156 -13.26 11.05 -21.60
CA PHE A 156 -11.86 10.67 -21.77
C PHE A 156 -11.46 10.68 -23.24
N SER A 157 -10.22 11.07 -23.50
CA SER A 157 -9.61 10.99 -24.82
C SER A 157 -8.14 10.57 -24.69
N TYR A 158 -7.68 9.64 -25.53
CA TYR A 158 -6.31 9.09 -25.49
C TYR A 158 -5.24 10.11 -25.85
N ASP A 159 -5.54 11.09 -26.70
CA ASP A 159 -4.63 12.19 -27.04
C ASP A 159 -4.26 13.09 -25.84
N LYS A 160 -5.05 13.02 -24.75
CA LYS A 160 -4.82 13.76 -23.52
C LYS A 160 -4.01 13.02 -22.46
N ILE A 161 -3.49 11.82 -22.76
CA ILE A 161 -2.70 11.04 -21.79
C ILE A 161 -1.54 11.86 -21.23
N ARG A 162 -0.93 12.74 -22.06
CA ARG A 162 0.13 13.64 -21.59
C ARG A 162 -0.36 14.63 -20.53
N GLU A 163 -1.56 15.22 -20.70
CA GLU A 163 -2.16 16.13 -19.72
C GLU A 163 -2.48 15.38 -18.41
N PHE A 164 -2.95 14.13 -18.52
CA PHE A 164 -3.16 13.26 -17.36
C PHE A 164 -1.84 12.96 -16.64
N TYR A 165 -0.76 12.73 -17.38
CA TYR A 165 0.54 12.47 -16.78
C TYR A 165 1.09 13.71 -16.05
N ASP A 166 0.98 14.89 -16.66
CA ASP A 166 1.36 16.13 -16.03
C ASP A 166 0.55 16.37 -14.74
N LYS A 167 -0.75 16.10 -14.78
CA LYS A 167 -1.62 16.13 -13.59
C LYS A 167 -1.18 15.11 -12.53
N TRP A 168 -0.86 13.87 -12.94
CA TRP A 168 -0.36 12.83 -12.04
C TRP A 168 0.91 13.25 -11.31
N LEU A 169 1.80 13.98 -11.99
CA LEU A 169 3.02 14.49 -11.38
C LEU A 169 2.77 15.61 -10.36
N THR A 170 1.65 16.31 -10.45
CA THR A 170 1.26 17.31 -9.44
C THR A 170 0.70 16.72 -8.17
N PHE A 171 0.31 15.44 -8.17
CA PHE A 171 -0.17 14.77 -6.98
C PHE A 171 0.98 14.62 -5.99
N SER A 172 0.85 15.27 -4.84
CA SER A 172 1.82 15.15 -3.77
C SER A 172 1.75 13.76 -3.14
N MET A 173 2.89 13.09 -2.99
CA MET A 173 3.00 11.85 -2.23
C MET A 173 2.96 12.10 -0.71
N GLU A 174 3.03 13.36 -0.28
CA GLU A 174 2.99 13.80 1.12
C GLU A 174 1.59 14.29 1.52
N ASN A 175 0.56 13.84 0.82
CA ASN A 175 -0.80 14.33 1.09
C ASN A 175 -1.27 13.84 2.46
N GLU A 176 -1.44 14.77 3.40
CA GLU A 176 -1.85 14.54 4.78
C GLU A 176 -3.23 13.87 4.91
N ASP A 177 -4.04 13.91 3.86
CA ASP A 177 -5.39 13.29 3.82
C ASP A 177 -5.39 11.76 3.82
N GLY A 178 -4.22 11.13 3.82
CA GLY A 178 -4.08 9.69 4.02
C GLY A 178 -4.77 8.80 2.99
N LEU A 179 -5.15 9.32 1.80
CA LEU A 179 -5.75 8.54 0.73
C LEU A 179 -4.72 7.57 0.14
N THR A 180 -5.01 6.28 0.21
CA THR A 180 -4.11 5.20 -0.23
C THR A 180 -4.91 4.03 -0.82
N ARG A 181 -4.24 2.93 -1.13
CA ARG A 181 -4.86 1.65 -1.46
C ARG A 181 -6.05 1.30 -0.54
N ARG A 182 -5.93 1.57 0.76
CA ARG A 182 -7.00 1.29 1.74
C ARG A 182 -8.27 2.07 1.43
N SER A 183 -8.14 3.29 0.94
CA SER A 183 -9.28 4.12 0.54
C SER A 183 -9.99 3.54 -0.68
N ILE A 184 -9.23 3.05 -1.68
CA ILE A 184 -9.78 2.37 -2.86
C ILE A 184 -10.56 1.11 -2.45
N ILE A 185 -9.97 0.27 -1.59
CA ILE A 185 -10.63 -0.94 -1.08
C ILE A 185 -11.90 -0.59 -0.32
N TYR A 186 -11.86 0.41 0.54
CA TYR A 186 -13.02 0.87 1.29
C TYR A 186 -14.15 1.32 0.36
N TRP A 187 -13.85 2.15 -0.64
CA TRP A 187 -14.87 2.61 -1.60
C TRP A 187 -15.43 1.47 -2.45
N ALA A 188 -14.58 0.56 -2.91
CA ALA A 188 -15.01 -0.62 -3.65
C ALA A 188 -15.94 -1.52 -2.81
N GLN A 189 -15.60 -1.74 -1.54
CA GLN A 189 -16.39 -2.55 -0.61
C GLN A 189 -17.78 -1.95 -0.33
N HIS A 190 -17.87 -0.61 -0.19
CA HIS A 190 -19.11 0.07 0.17
C HIS A 190 -19.99 0.38 -1.03
N ASP A 191 -19.38 0.81 -2.14
CA ASP A 191 -20.12 1.33 -3.28
C ASP A 191 -20.26 0.32 -4.43
N ALA A 192 -19.51 -0.79 -4.40
CA ALA A 192 -19.51 -1.84 -5.42
C ALA A 192 -19.31 -3.25 -4.84
N LYS A 193 -20.02 -3.58 -3.78
CA LYS A 193 -19.83 -4.80 -2.97
C LYS A 193 -19.74 -6.10 -3.78
N GLU A 194 -20.54 -6.27 -4.81
CA GLU A 194 -20.54 -7.48 -5.64
C GLU A 194 -19.22 -7.62 -6.42
N ARG A 195 -18.79 -6.52 -7.09
CA ARG A 195 -17.53 -6.49 -7.82
C ARG A 195 -16.33 -6.63 -6.88
N TYR A 196 -16.39 -5.95 -5.73
CA TYR A 196 -15.40 -6.09 -4.66
C TYR A 196 -15.23 -7.56 -4.26
N ASN A 197 -16.32 -8.26 -3.97
CA ASN A 197 -16.28 -9.67 -3.57
C ASN A 197 -15.68 -10.58 -4.65
N GLN A 198 -15.87 -10.28 -5.94
CA GLN A 198 -15.27 -11.04 -7.03
C GLN A 198 -13.73 -10.88 -7.06
N VAL A 199 -13.23 -9.67 -6.80
CA VAL A 199 -11.80 -9.41 -6.69
C VAL A 199 -11.24 -10.04 -5.41
N TYR A 200 -11.91 -9.80 -4.27
CA TYR A 200 -11.49 -10.29 -2.95
C TYR A 200 -11.28 -11.81 -2.94
N LYS A 201 -12.19 -12.58 -3.52
CA LYS A 201 -12.08 -14.05 -3.65
C LYS A 201 -10.83 -14.55 -4.40
N ARG A 202 -10.10 -13.67 -5.07
CA ARG A 202 -8.85 -13.98 -5.78
C ARG A 202 -7.60 -13.55 -4.98
N THR A 203 -7.78 -12.93 -3.82
CA THR A 203 -6.70 -12.45 -2.98
C THR A 203 -6.25 -13.50 -1.97
N ILE A 204 -5.04 -13.35 -1.46
CA ILE A 204 -4.50 -14.19 -0.37
C ILE A 204 -5.32 -13.99 0.89
N ASP A 205 -5.76 -12.76 1.18
CA ASP A 205 -6.54 -12.43 2.37
C ASP A 205 -7.82 -13.27 2.46
N TYR A 206 -8.50 -13.49 1.33
CA TYR A 206 -9.68 -14.37 1.28
C TYR A 206 -9.38 -15.81 1.72
N TYR A 207 -8.26 -16.38 1.27
CA TYR A 207 -7.86 -17.73 1.66
C TYR A 207 -7.46 -17.81 3.12
N VAL A 208 -6.80 -16.79 3.63
CA VAL A 208 -6.45 -16.68 5.06
C VAL A 208 -7.72 -16.61 5.90
N ASP A 209 -8.68 -15.76 5.55
CA ASP A 209 -9.94 -15.61 6.28
C ASP A 209 -10.76 -16.91 6.31
N ILE A 210 -10.84 -17.64 5.20
CA ILE A 210 -11.53 -18.93 5.15
C ILE A 210 -10.82 -19.96 6.03
N THR A 211 -9.49 -20.02 5.97
CA THR A 211 -8.72 -20.98 6.76
C THR A 211 -8.92 -20.72 8.24
N LEU A 212 -8.78 -19.48 8.68
CA LEU A 212 -9.00 -19.10 10.07
C LEU A 212 -10.44 -19.35 10.53
N SER A 213 -11.43 -19.09 9.67
CA SER A 213 -12.83 -19.35 10.00
C SER A 213 -13.13 -20.85 10.15
N ASN A 214 -12.52 -21.69 9.32
CA ASN A 214 -12.68 -23.15 9.39
C ASN A 214 -11.98 -23.72 10.62
N ASP A 215 -10.83 -23.20 11.02
CA ASP A 215 -10.11 -23.64 12.20
C ASP A 215 -10.88 -23.29 13.48
N LEU A 216 -11.54 -22.13 13.53
CA LEU A 216 -12.40 -21.73 14.66
C LEU A 216 -13.64 -22.61 14.82
N VAL A 217 -14.17 -23.18 13.72
CA VAL A 217 -15.31 -24.11 13.77
C VAL A 217 -14.91 -25.49 14.28
N ASN A 218 -13.64 -25.89 14.11
CA ASN A 218 -13.14 -27.20 14.53
C ASN A 218 -12.65 -27.24 16.00
N ILE A 219 -12.71 -26.13 16.74
CA ILE A 219 -12.30 -26.04 18.16
C ILE A 219 -13.50 -26.15 19.13
N ASN A 220 -14.72 -26.29 18.63
CA ASN A 220 -15.94 -26.56 19.40
C ASN A 220 -16.33 -28.03 19.26
#